data_854949c00791ed29245b0fc9f30a301f
#
_entry.id   854949c00791ed29245b0fc9f30a301f
#
_cell.length_a   1.000
_cell.length_b   1.000
_cell.length_c   1.000
_cell.angle_alpha   90.00
_cell.angle_beta   90.00
_cell.angle_gamma   90.00
#
_symmetry.space_group_name_H-M   'P 1'
#
loop_
_entity.id
_entity.type
_entity.pdbx_description
1 polymer ?
#
loop_
_entity_poly.entity_id
_entity_poly.type
_entity_poly.pdbx_seq_one_letter_code
_entity_poly.pdbx_strand_id
1 'polypeptide(L)'
;NAVCFSNSYTSLVTNRESGLSALASALTGWAPFWGLHIPSNRAPNIHVHVECKMADITDWSVLGDWIGKQVLPEWDLPWGPIPRITGLPEWANFE
;
A
#
# COMPACT_ATOMS: atom_id res chain seq x y z
N ASN A 1 1.24 5.66 9.51
CA ASN A 1 0.47 6.50 8.57
C ASN A 1 1.36 7.22 7.54
N ALA A 2 2.48 7.86 7.95
CA ALA A 2 3.38 8.54 6.99
C ALA A 2 3.90 7.61 5.89
N VAL A 3 4.28 6.38 6.22
CA VAL A 3 4.76 5.39 5.25
C VAL A 3 3.66 4.97 4.28
N CYS A 4 2.43 4.76 4.77
CA CYS A 4 1.29 4.45 3.91
C CYS A 4 0.98 5.60 2.98
N PHE A 5 0.93 6.83 3.49
CA PHE A 5 0.72 8.03 2.69
C PHE A 5 1.80 8.21 1.62
N SER A 6 3.06 8.04 1.99
CA SER A 6 4.19 8.17 1.06
C SER A 6 4.09 7.18 -0.10
N ASN A 7 3.71 5.92 0.16
CA ASN A 7 3.64 4.89 -0.86
C ASN A 7 2.36 4.91 -1.70
N SER A 8 1.25 5.46 -1.17
CA SER A 8 -0.05 5.45 -1.84
C SER A 8 -0.40 6.76 -2.52
N TYR A 9 0.03 7.89 -1.96
CA TYR A 9 -0.35 9.22 -2.45
C TYR A 9 0.80 9.98 -3.13
N THR A 10 2.02 9.84 -2.61
CA THR A 10 3.19 10.48 -3.22
C THR A 10 3.91 9.51 -4.18
N SER A 11 4.83 10.02 -4.96
CA SER A 11 5.68 9.21 -5.83
C SER A 11 6.83 8.51 -5.09
N LEU A 12 6.84 8.54 -3.77
CA LEU A 12 7.89 7.90 -2.98
C LEU A 12 7.74 6.38 -3.01
N VAL A 13 8.85 5.72 -3.21
CA VAL A 13 8.95 4.26 -3.35
C VAL A 13 9.75 3.71 -2.20
N THR A 14 9.08 3.08 -1.22
CA THR A 14 9.74 2.47 -0.07
C THR A 14 9.32 1.02 0.12
N ASN A 15 10.15 0.24 0.82
CA ASN A 15 9.80 -1.11 1.30
C ASN A 15 9.01 -1.07 2.62
N ARG A 16 8.51 0.08 3.03
CA ARG A 16 7.92 0.29 4.34
C ARG A 16 8.94 0.06 5.47
N GLU A 17 10.22 0.36 5.20
CA GLU A 17 11.30 0.26 6.17
C GLU A 17 11.03 1.13 7.40
N SER A 18 11.51 0.66 8.53
CA SER A 18 11.56 1.44 9.77
C SER A 18 12.98 1.97 10.03
N GLY A 19 13.18 2.56 11.20
CA GLY A 19 14.30 3.43 11.52
C GLY A 19 15.70 3.00 11.08
N LEU A 20 16.08 1.73 11.23
CA LEU A 20 17.48 1.31 11.02
C LEU A 20 17.86 1.34 9.52
N SER A 21 17.06 0.75 8.65
CA SER A 21 17.33 0.75 7.21
C SER A 21 17.13 2.12 6.57
N ALA A 22 16.15 2.89 7.05
CA ALA A 22 15.95 4.27 6.61
C ALA A 22 17.14 5.16 7.01
N LEU A 23 17.65 5.01 8.23
CA LEU A 23 18.84 5.74 8.69
C LEU A 23 20.10 5.35 7.88
N ALA A 24 20.31 4.05 7.66
CA ALA A 24 21.43 3.58 6.86
C ALA A 24 21.37 4.14 5.43
N SER A 25 20.20 4.14 4.80
CA SER A 25 20.00 4.74 3.47
C SER A 25 20.27 6.25 3.46
N ALA A 26 19.83 6.96 4.50
CA ALA A 26 20.07 8.39 4.63
C ALA A 26 21.56 8.73 4.79
N LEU A 27 22.29 7.92 5.55
CA LEU A 27 23.73 8.13 5.80
C LEU A 27 24.61 7.76 4.61
N THR A 28 24.24 6.70 3.89
CA THR A 28 25.06 6.17 2.78
C THR A 28 24.68 6.74 1.43
N GLY A 29 23.46 7.26 1.27
CA GLY A 29 22.88 7.64 -0.01
C GLY A 29 22.48 6.45 -0.90
N TRP A 30 22.47 5.23 -0.33
CA TRP A 30 22.13 4.00 -1.05
C TRP A 30 20.88 3.34 -0.46
N ALA A 31 20.06 2.78 -1.32
CA ALA A 31 18.95 1.92 -0.95
C ALA A 31 19.07 0.55 -1.65
N PRO A 32 18.63 -0.56 -1.02
CA PRO A 32 18.71 -1.87 -1.63
C PRO A 32 17.80 -1.95 -2.87
N PHE A 33 18.31 -2.49 -3.96
CA PHE A 33 17.51 -2.79 -5.15
C PHE A 33 16.76 -4.10 -4.95
N TRP A 34 15.74 -4.05 -4.09
CA TRP A 34 14.98 -5.21 -3.65
C TRP A 34 13.55 -4.82 -3.24
N GLY A 35 12.63 -5.79 -3.28
CA GLY A 35 11.25 -5.62 -2.79
C GLY A 35 10.50 -4.52 -3.52
N LEU A 36 9.82 -3.65 -2.79
CA LEU A 36 9.02 -2.56 -3.33
C LEU A 36 9.84 -1.36 -3.86
N HIS A 37 11.17 -1.37 -3.72
CA HIS A 37 12.03 -0.45 -4.44
C HIS A 37 12.07 -0.75 -5.94
N ILE A 38 11.74 -1.98 -6.34
CA ILE A 38 11.68 -2.41 -7.74
C ILE A 38 10.28 -2.09 -8.29
N PRO A 39 10.16 -1.24 -9.33
CA PRO A 39 8.85 -0.80 -9.84
C PRO A 39 7.92 -1.95 -10.27
N SER A 40 8.45 -3.01 -10.88
CA SER A 40 7.66 -4.17 -11.31
C SER A 40 6.99 -4.91 -10.15
N ASN A 41 7.60 -4.87 -8.96
CA ASN A 41 7.03 -5.52 -7.76
C ASN A 41 5.90 -4.71 -7.13
N ARG A 42 5.68 -3.50 -7.60
CA ARG A 42 4.59 -2.61 -7.15
C ARG A 42 3.32 -2.76 -7.98
N ALA A 43 3.37 -3.55 -9.05
CA ALA A 43 2.19 -3.81 -9.86
C ALA A 43 1.09 -4.50 -9.02
N PRO A 44 -0.16 -4.03 -9.08
CA PRO A 44 -1.25 -4.69 -8.40
C PRO A 44 -1.42 -6.13 -8.89
N ASN A 45 -1.54 -7.06 -7.95
CA ASN A 45 -1.74 -8.48 -8.20
C ASN A 45 -3.08 -9.00 -7.67
N ILE A 46 -3.82 -8.15 -6.97
CA ILE A 46 -5.19 -8.43 -6.53
C ILE A 46 -6.08 -7.27 -6.95
N HIS A 47 -7.28 -7.60 -7.43
CA HIS A 47 -8.30 -6.61 -7.77
C HIS A 47 -9.46 -6.71 -6.79
N VAL A 48 -9.74 -5.60 -6.11
CA VAL A 48 -10.87 -5.44 -5.20
C VAL A 48 -11.83 -4.43 -5.82
N HIS A 49 -13.05 -4.86 -6.11
CA HIS A 49 -14.12 -3.97 -6.57
C HIS A 49 -15.11 -3.71 -5.44
N VAL A 50 -15.28 -2.44 -5.08
CA VAL A 50 -16.17 -2.02 -3.99
C VAL A 50 -17.52 -1.66 -4.58
N GLU A 51 -18.57 -2.41 -4.22
CA GLU A 51 -19.95 -2.18 -4.66
C GLU A 51 -20.81 -1.48 -3.59
N CYS A 52 -20.33 -1.48 -2.33
CA CYS A 52 -21.05 -0.83 -1.25
C CYS A 52 -20.84 0.69 -1.25
N LYS A 53 -21.85 1.40 -0.75
CA LYS A 53 -21.72 2.84 -0.54
C LYS A 53 -20.88 3.11 0.70
N MET A 54 -19.85 3.93 0.53
CA MET A 54 -19.01 4.43 1.61
C MET A 54 -19.62 5.73 2.12
N ALA A 55 -20.05 5.76 3.37
CA ALA A 55 -20.78 6.90 3.96
C ALA A 55 -19.87 7.77 4.84
N ASP A 56 -18.96 7.17 5.58
CA ASP A 56 -18.07 7.87 6.50
C ASP A 56 -16.67 7.25 6.60
N ILE A 57 -15.82 7.86 7.43
CA ILE A 57 -14.44 7.44 7.61
C ILE A 57 -14.33 6.04 8.24
N THR A 58 -15.35 5.59 8.98
CA THR A 58 -15.36 4.27 9.63
C THR A 58 -15.44 3.18 8.59
N ASP A 59 -16.18 3.40 7.52
CA ASP A 59 -16.32 2.44 6.41
C ASP A 59 -14.97 2.12 5.76
N TRP A 60 -14.07 3.10 5.67
CA TRP A 60 -12.71 2.89 5.16
C TRP A 60 -11.91 1.95 6.05
N SER A 61 -12.06 2.08 7.36
CA SER A 61 -11.38 1.21 8.31
C SER A 61 -11.91 -0.23 8.23
N VAL A 62 -13.22 -0.38 8.08
CA VAL A 62 -13.87 -1.69 7.90
C VAL A 62 -13.45 -2.33 6.56
N LEU A 63 -13.43 -1.56 5.49
CA LEU A 63 -12.98 -2.02 4.18
C LEU A 63 -11.52 -2.50 4.24
N GLY A 64 -10.65 -1.72 4.88
CA GLY A 64 -9.24 -2.08 5.04
C GLY A 64 -9.05 -3.38 5.84
N ASP A 65 -9.77 -3.55 6.94
CA ASP A 65 -9.74 -4.78 7.76
C ASP A 65 -10.26 -5.98 6.96
N TRP A 66 -11.35 -5.81 6.23
CA TRP A 66 -11.92 -6.86 5.38
C TRP A 66 -10.95 -7.28 4.28
N ILE A 67 -10.37 -6.32 3.53
CA ILE A 67 -9.38 -6.61 2.51
C ILE A 67 -8.20 -7.37 3.12
N GLY A 68 -7.67 -6.89 4.24
CA GLY A 68 -6.56 -7.55 4.92
C GLY A 68 -6.85 -9.01 5.23
N LYS A 69 -8.05 -9.32 5.75
CA LYS A 69 -8.47 -10.69 6.07
C LYS A 69 -8.62 -11.59 4.84
N GLN A 70 -9.07 -11.03 3.70
CA GLN A 70 -9.20 -11.82 2.46
C GLN A 70 -7.84 -12.10 1.81
N VAL A 71 -6.90 -11.20 1.93
CA VAL A 71 -5.62 -11.24 1.20
C VAL A 71 -4.53 -11.97 1.98
N LEU A 72 -4.59 -11.98 3.31
CA LEU A 72 -3.60 -12.64 4.18
C LEU A 72 -3.36 -14.13 3.85
N PRO A 73 -4.36 -14.94 3.50
CA PRO A 73 -4.15 -16.34 3.16
C PRO A 73 -3.32 -16.56 1.89
N GLU A 74 -3.24 -15.57 0.99
CA GLU A 74 -2.52 -15.63 -0.28
C GLU A 74 -1.15 -14.94 -0.23
N TRP A 75 -0.59 -14.79 0.97
CA TRP A 75 0.64 -14.06 1.19
C TRP A 75 1.89 -14.89 0.87
N ASP A 76 2.19 -15.04 -0.41
CA ASP A 76 3.38 -15.77 -0.88
C ASP A 76 4.60 -14.88 -1.12
N LEU A 77 4.40 -13.55 -1.16
CA LEU A 77 5.46 -12.61 -1.47
C LEU A 77 6.03 -11.95 -0.21
N PRO A 78 7.35 -11.74 -0.11
CA PRO A 78 7.96 -11.09 1.05
C PRO A 78 7.43 -9.68 1.34
N TRP A 79 6.93 -8.98 0.32
CA TRP A 79 6.33 -7.63 0.43
C TRP A 79 4.81 -7.65 0.51
N GLY A 80 4.21 -8.82 0.42
CA GLY A 80 2.76 -9.04 0.45
C GLY A 80 2.04 -8.68 -0.85
N PRO A 81 0.74 -8.99 -0.90
CA PRO A 81 -0.11 -8.65 -2.04
C PRO A 81 -0.34 -7.15 -2.13
N ILE A 82 -0.52 -6.66 -3.36
CA ILE A 82 -0.79 -5.26 -3.67
C ILE A 82 -2.18 -5.17 -4.30
N PRO A 83 -3.19 -4.69 -3.56
CA PRO A 83 -4.53 -4.57 -4.08
C PRO A 83 -4.67 -3.34 -4.99
N ARG A 84 -5.38 -3.50 -6.10
CA ARG A 84 -5.98 -2.42 -6.85
C ARG A 84 -7.43 -2.30 -6.44
N ILE A 85 -7.81 -1.16 -5.87
CA ILE A 85 -9.17 -0.91 -5.41
C ILE A 85 -9.89 -0.05 -6.45
N THR A 86 -11.10 -0.46 -6.83
CA THR A 86 -11.97 0.26 -7.78
C THR A 86 -13.39 0.33 -7.23
N GLY A 87 -14.26 1.13 -7.85
CA GLY A 87 -15.65 1.33 -7.38
C GLY A 87 -15.77 2.31 -6.22
N LEU A 88 -14.69 3.06 -5.94
CA LEU A 88 -14.72 4.09 -4.89
C LEU A 88 -15.52 5.31 -5.35
N PRO A 89 -16.19 6.04 -4.43
CA PRO A 89 -16.89 7.27 -4.75
C PRO A 89 -15.92 8.36 -5.23
N GLU A 90 -16.40 9.28 -6.07
CA GLU A 90 -15.57 10.35 -6.66
C GLU A 90 -14.88 11.23 -5.61
N TRP A 91 -15.55 11.48 -4.47
CA TRP A 91 -14.96 12.26 -3.37
C TRP A 91 -13.79 11.55 -2.65
N ALA A 92 -13.57 10.27 -2.93
CA ALA A 92 -12.40 9.55 -2.43
C ALA A 92 -11.12 9.82 -3.23
N ASN A 93 -11.26 10.49 -4.37
CA ASN A 93 -10.12 11.01 -5.11
C ASN A 93 -9.69 12.31 -4.40
N PHE A 94 -8.55 12.25 -3.75
CA PHE A 94 -7.96 13.45 -3.15
C PHE A 94 -7.54 14.39 -4.29
N GLU A 95 -8.26 15.50 -4.43
CA GLU A 95 -7.76 16.67 -5.15
C GLU A 95 -6.73 17.42 -4.32
#